data_e222cf9986186e8166f32fb9e8dec756
#
_entry.id   e222cf9986186e8166f32fb9e8dec756
#
_cell.length_a   1.000
_cell.length_b   1.000
_cell.length_c   1.000
_cell.angle_alpha   90.00
_cell.angle_beta   90.00
_cell.angle_gamma   90.00
#
_symmetry.space_group_name_H-M   'P 1'
#
loop_
_entity.id
_entity.type
_entity.pdbx_description
1 polymer ?
#
loop_
_entity_poly.entity_id
_entity_poly.type
_entity_poly.pdbx_seq_one_letter_code
_entity_poly.pdbx_strand_id
1 'polypeptide(L)'
;MHTLRIAILSACLLPLAALADPVPADKLHYVGDWQGKAMRLHLSKEGKLAYKRDQPGKNINLDIELKGFNGDSFDAGVSIVRSTFVVSKPPHRVGDKWKMTVDGVELTRVD
;
A
#
# COMPACT_ATOMS: atom_id res chain seq x y z
N MET A 1 13.08 -29.19 33.33
CA MET A 1 12.84 -28.67 32.90
C MET A 1 12.86 -28.11 32.21
N HIS A 2 12.67 -28.02 32.09
CA HIS A 2 12.62 -27.41 31.36
C HIS A 2 12.31 -26.97 30.50
N THR A 3 12.20 -27.10 30.31
CA THR A 3 11.93 -26.64 29.50
C THR A 3 11.71 -26.17 28.73
N LEU A 4 11.62 -26.16 28.58
CA LEU A 4 11.46 -25.57 27.79
C LEU A 4 11.32 -25.20 27.02
N ARG A 5 11.26 -25.26 27.04
CA ARG A 5 11.15 -24.80 26.21
C ARG A 5 11.00 -24.46 25.31
N ILE A 6 11.09 -24.72 25.10
CA ILE A 6 11.03 -24.31 24.17
C ILE A 6 10.58 -23.86 23.40
N ALA A 7 10.34 -24.03 23.40
CA ALA A 7 9.94 -23.49 22.63
C ALA A 7 9.93 -22.77 21.99
N ILE A 8 10.09 -22.62 21.93
CA ILE A 8 10.14 -21.74 21.31
C ILE A 8 10.20 -21.50 20.40
N LEU A 9 10.25 -21.84 20.09
CA LEU A 9 10.31 -21.42 19.16
C LEU A 9 9.80 -21.14 18.42
N SER A 10 9.59 -21.42 18.45
CA SER A 10 9.10 -21.00 17.75
C SER A 10 8.80 -20.30 17.27
N ALA A 11 8.68 -20.25 17.26
CA ALA A 11 8.42 -19.40 16.80
C ALA A 11 8.64 -18.81 16.08
N CYS A 12 8.99 -18.77 15.85
CA CYS A 12 9.34 -18.05 15.16
C CYS A 12 9.17 -17.97 14.09
N LEU A 13 8.96 -18.46 13.82
CA LEU A 13 8.83 -18.28 12.85
C LEU A 13 8.21 -17.78 12.09
N LEU A 14 7.98 -17.67 12.01
CA LEU A 14 7.47 -17.20 11.36
C LEU A 14 7.35 -16.53 10.58
N PRO A 15 7.12 -16.35 10.36
CA PRO A 15 7.03 -15.75 9.71
C PRO A 15 7.05 -15.09 9.12
N LEU A 16 7.18 -15.11 9.09
CA LEU A 16 7.33 -14.47 8.62
C LEU A 16 7.30 -13.91 7.74
N ALA A 17 7.27 -14.29 7.70
CA ALA A 17 7.45 -13.80 6.61
C ALA A 17 6.98 -12.55 6.22
N ALA A 18 7.33 -11.87 6.44
CA ALA A 18 6.95 -10.72 6.19
C ALA A 18 6.62 -10.34 4.90
N LEU A 19 5.61 -10.03 4.75
CA LEU A 19 5.14 -9.78 3.51
C LEU A 19 5.02 -8.31 3.32
N ALA A 20 3.88 -7.75 3.53
CA ALA A 20 3.64 -6.34 3.39
C ALA A 20 4.10 -5.61 4.65
N ASP A 21 4.60 -4.39 4.49
CA ASP A 21 4.81 -3.50 5.62
C ASP A 21 3.48 -2.86 5.98
N PRO A 22 3.07 -2.88 7.24
CA PRO A 22 1.85 -2.17 7.62
C PRO A 22 2.03 -0.68 7.41
N VAL A 23 0.92 0.02 7.18
CA VAL A 23 0.95 1.46 6.99
C VAL A 23 1.33 2.14 8.30
N PRO A 24 2.36 2.99 8.32
CA PRO A 24 2.74 3.69 9.55
C PRO A 24 1.63 4.57 10.09
N ALA A 25 1.67 4.82 11.38
CA ALA A 25 0.63 5.61 12.04
C ALA A 25 0.46 7.00 11.43
N ASP A 26 1.54 7.63 11.00
CA ASP A 26 1.49 8.97 10.40
C ASP A 26 1.08 8.96 8.93
N LYS A 27 0.81 7.79 8.37
CA LYS A 27 0.40 7.62 6.97
C LYS A 27 -0.98 6.96 6.85
N LEU A 28 -1.71 6.85 7.93
CA LEU A 28 -3.00 6.15 7.90
C LEU A 28 -4.02 6.81 6.99
N HIS A 29 -3.86 8.08 6.69
CA HIS A 29 -4.79 8.74 5.77
C HIS A 29 -4.60 8.31 4.32
N TYR A 30 -3.58 7.52 4.02
CA TYR A 30 -3.44 6.89 2.70
C TYR A 30 -4.31 5.63 2.58
N VAL A 31 -4.78 5.08 3.70
CA VAL A 31 -5.57 3.85 3.70
C VAL A 31 -6.95 4.14 3.12
N GLY A 32 -7.41 3.27 2.24
CA GLY A 32 -8.74 3.40 1.67
C GLY A 32 -8.78 3.00 0.22
N ASP A 33 -9.94 3.25 -0.37
CA ASP A 33 -10.21 2.95 -1.78
C ASP A 33 -10.20 4.27 -2.55
N TRP A 34 -9.23 4.43 -3.43
CA TRP A 34 -9.00 5.66 -4.17
C TRP A 34 -9.31 5.44 -5.64
N GLN A 35 -10.09 6.33 -6.23
CA GLN A 35 -10.51 6.20 -7.61
C GLN A 35 -10.26 7.50 -8.36
N GLY A 36 -9.79 7.35 -9.58
CA GLY A 36 -9.58 8.46 -10.48
C GLY A 36 -9.89 8.04 -11.90
N LYS A 37 -9.50 8.88 -12.84
CA LYS A 37 -9.73 8.57 -14.24
C LYS A 37 -8.81 7.45 -14.65
N ALA A 38 -9.38 6.31 -15.00
CA ALA A 38 -8.67 5.12 -15.47
C ALA A 38 -7.66 4.56 -14.45
N MET A 39 -7.80 4.90 -13.17
CA MET A 39 -6.93 4.38 -12.12
C MET A 39 -7.72 4.12 -10.85
N ARG A 40 -7.45 2.99 -10.22
CA ARG A 40 -7.96 2.67 -8.90
C ARG A 40 -6.82 2.14 -8.06
N LEU A 41 -6.85 2.50 -6.79
CA LEU A 41 -5.80 2.12 -5.86
C LEU A 41 -6.44 1.89 -4.51
N HIS A 42 -6.30 0.69 -3.98
CA HIS A 42 -6.85 0.34 -2.68
C HIS A 42 -5.70 -0.09 -1.77
N LEU A 43 -5.51 0.65 -0.68
CA LEU A 43 -4.47 0.36 0.29
C LEU A 43 -5.10 -0.02 1.61
N SER A 44 -4.77 -1.21 2.10
CA SER A 44 -5.24 -1.66 3.41
C SER A 44 -4.25 -1.23 4.50
N LYS A 45 -4.71 -1.25 5.73
CA LYS A 45 -3.85 -0.93 6.88
C LYS A 45 -2.67 -1.89 6.98
N GLU A 46 -2.86 -3.13 6.56
CA GLU A 46 -1.81 -4.14 6.61
C GLU A 46 -0.76 -3.95 5.52
N GLY A 47 -0.99 -3.03 4.59
CA GLY A 47 -0.05 -2.76 3.53
C GLY A 47 -0.31 -3.54 2.26
N LYS A 48 -1.49 -4.08 2.09
CA LYS A 48 -1.85 -4.73 0.82
C LYS A 48 -2.40 -3.70 -0.12
N LEU A 49 -1.91 -3.72 -1.35
CA LEU A 49 -2.26 -2.72 -2.36
C LEU A 49 -2.83 -3.41 -3.59
N ALA A 50 -4.05 -3.05 -3.94
CA ALA A 50 -4.67 -3.44 -5.20
C ALA A 50 -4.60 -2.24 -6.14
N TYR A 51 -4.01 -2.42 -7.30
CA TYR A 51 -3.75 -1.34 -8.24
C TYR A 51 -4.28 -1.72 -9.61
N LYS A 52 -5.12 -0.84 -10.17
CA LYS A 52 -5.65 -1.03 -11.52
C LYS A 52 -5.42 0.24 -12.30
N ARG A 53 -5.02 0.07 -13.54
CA ARG A 53 -4.87 1.20 -14.45
C ARG A 53 -5.22 0.76 -15.86
N ASP A 54 -6.12 1.51 -16.48
CA ASP A 54 -6.51 1.27 -17.87
C ASP A 54 -5.79 2.26 -18.75
N GLN A 55 -5.09 1.75 -19.74
CA GLN A 55 -4.37 2.56 -20.71
C GLN A 55 -4.73 2.06 -22.11
N PRO A 56 -4.64 2.89 -23.14
CA PRO A 56 -4.92 2.43 -24.49
C PRO A 56 -4.06 1.20 -24.82
N GLY A 57 -4.73 0.10 -25.12
CA GLY A 57 -4.06 -1.14 -25.48
C GLY A 57 -3.40 -1.88 -24.33
N LYS A 58 -3.59 -1.45 -23.09
CA LYS A 58 -2.93 -2.09 -21.96
C LYS A 58 -3.70 -1.87 -20.67
N ASN A 59 -4.08 -2.95 -20.01
CA ASN A 59 -4.72 -2.88 -18.71
C ASN A 59 -3.80 -3.48 -17.66
N ILE A 60 -3.59 -2.74 -16.58
CA ILE A 60 -2.77 -3.19 -15.47
C ILE A 60 -3.70 -3.55 -14.31
N ASN A 61 -3.47 -4.71 -13.70
CA ASN A 61 -4.24 -5.15 -12.55
C ASN A 61 -3.30 -5.94 -11.65
N LEU A 62 -2.89 -5.35 -10.54
CA LEU A 62 -1.86 -5.91 -9.67
C LEU A 62 -2.34 -5.98 -8.24
N ASP A 63 -1.99 -7.08 -7.58
CA ASP A 63 -2.07 -7.20 -6.13
C ASP A 63 -0.64 -7.25 -5.63
N ILE A 64 -0.24 -6.20 -4.94
CA ILE A 64 1.13 -6.03 -4.50
C ILE A 64 1.16 -5.60 -3.04
N GLU A 65 2.34 -5.39 -2.51
CA GLU A 65 2.53 -5.13 -1.09
C GLU A 65 3.33 -3.87 -0.89
N LEU A 66 2.92 -3.08 0.10
CA LEU A 66 3.66 -1.89 0.49
C LEU A 66 5.04 -2.29 0.99
N LYS A 67 6.06 -1.59 0.51
CA LYS A 67 7.44 -1.83 0.92
C LYS A 67 8.02 -0.69 1.75
N GLY A 68 7.35 0.44 1.80
CA GLY A 68 7.76 1.55 2.63
C GLY A 68 7.42 2.88 2.00
N PHE A 69 7.46 3.91 2.82
CA PHE A 69 7.25 5.29 2.38
C PHE A 69 8.58 6.00 2.25
N ASN A 70 8.64 6.91 1.29
CA ASN A 70 9.78 7.79 1.10
C ASN A 70 9.20 9.19 0.92
N GLY A 71 9.14 9.95 2.02
CA GLY A 71 8.39 11.19 2.01
C GLY A 71 6.92 10.92 1.78
N ASP A 72 6.35 11.60 0.81
CA ASP A 72 4.94 11.42 0.46
C ASP A 72 4.71 10.25 -0.49
N SER A 73 5.75 9.79 -1.15
CA SER A 73 5.67 8.69 -2.11
C SER A 73 5.89 7.35 -1.41
N PHE A 74 5.55 6.26 -2.08
CA PHE A 74 5.74 4.95 -1.49
C PHE A 74 6.15 3.92 -2.54
N ASP A 75 6.85 2.90 -2.05
CA ASP A 75 7.24 1.76 -2.87
C ASP A 75 6.31 0.60 -2.57
N ALA A 76 5.96 -0.13 -3.61
CA ALA A 76 5.17 -1.35 -3.47
C ALA A 76 5.60 -2.35 -4.53
N GLY A 77 5.39 -3.62 -4.25
CA GLY A 77 5.80 -4.66 -5.17
C GLY A 77 5.61 -6.04 -4.58
N VAL A 78 6.26 -7.02 -5.20
CA VAL A 78 6.20 -8.41 -4.77
C VAL A 78 7.62 -8.93 -4.68
N SER A 79 7.95 -9.54 -3.55
CA SER A 79 9.29 -10.07 -3.31
C SER A 79 10.33 -8.96 -3.42
N ILE A 80 11.35 -9.12 -4.25
CA ILE A 80 12.37 -8.10 -4.44
C ILE A 80 12.01 -7.11 -5.55
N VAL A 81 10.94 -7.35 -6.26
CA VAL A 81 10.49 -6.44 -7.32
C VAL A 81 9.66 -5.35 -6.69
N ARG A 82 10.05 -4.11 -6.92
CA ARG A 82 9.32 -2.99 -6.35
C ARG A 82 9.26 -1.83 -7.33
N SER A 83 8.21 -1.04 -7.23
CA SER A 83 8.01 0.16 -8.01
C SER A 83 7.69 1.31 -7.07
N THR A 84 8.07 2.51 -7.47
CA THR A 84 7.74 3.70 -6.71
C THR A 84 6.47 4.31 -7.26
N PHE A 85 5.51 4.56 -6.36
CA PHE A 85 4.33 5.34 -6.67
C PHE A 85 4.60 6.76 -6.23
N VAL A 86 4.70 7.67 -7.19
CA VAL A 86 5.06 9.05 -6.92
C VAL A 86 3.81 9.82 -6.52
N VAL A 87 3.78 10.26 -5.27
CA VAL A 87 2.65 11.03 -4.73
C VAL A 87 3.09 12.50 -4.72
N SER A 88 2.59 13.27 -5.66
CA SER A 88 2.90 14.69 -5.76
C SER A 88 2.01 15.54 -4.87
N LYS A 89 0.83 15.03 -4.53
CA LYS A 89 -0.05 15.66 -3.56
C LYS A 89 -0.54 14.59 -2.61
N PRO A 90 -0.09 14.60 -1.34
CA PRO A 90 -0.53 13.60 -0.38
C PRO A 90 -2.01 13.78 -0.04
N PRO A 91 -2.63 12.81 0.62
CA PRO A 91 -4.04 12.91 0.97
C PRO A 91 -4.37 14.21 1.67
N HIS A 92 -5.37 14.90 1.17
CA HIS A 92 -5.82 16.19 1.70
C HIS A 92 -7.31 16.34 1.44
N ARG A 93 -7.93 17.21 2.21
CA ARG A 93 -9.36 17.46 2.07
C ARG A 93 -9.62 18.54 1.05
N VAL A 94 -10.58 18.28 0.16
CA VAL A 94 -11.13 19.28 -0.75
C VAL A 94 -12.65 19.23 -0.54
N GLY A 95 -13.19 20.17 0.20
CA GLY A 95 -14.57 20.10 0.63
C GLY A 95 -14.78 18.92 1.57
N ASP A 96 -15.70 18.04 1.24
CA ASP A 96 -15.99 16.86 2.03
C ASP A 96 -15.31 15.60 1.49
N LYS A 97 -14.38 15.76 0.56
CA LYS A 97 -13.70 14.63 -0.08
C LYS A 97 -12.23 14.61 0.26
N TRP A 98 -11.66 13.41 0.29
CA TRP A 98 -10.23 13.23 0.39
C TRP A 98 -9.67 12.99 -1.00
N LYS A 99 -8.61 13.70 -1.34
CA LYS A 99 -7.97 13.58 -2.65
C LYS A 99 -6.47 13.42 -2.49
N MET A 100 -5.85 12.74 -3.45
CA MET A 100 -4.40 12.72 -3.58
C MET A 100 -4.04 12.53 -5.05
N THR A 101 -2.81 12.87 -5.42
CA THR A 101 -2.35 12.70 -6.79
C THR A 101 -1.21 11.69 -6.81
N VAL A 102 -1.42 10.60 -7.54
CA VAL A 102 -0.45 9.50 -7.65
C VAL A 102 -0.09 9.33 -9.13
N ASP A 103 1.19 9.37 -9.42
CA ASP A 103 1.70 9.23 -10.79
C ASP A 103 0.97 10.15 -11.76
N GLY A 104 0.70 11.37 -11.31
CA GLY A 104 0.05 12.38 -12.13
C GLY A 104 -1.46 12.26 -12.25
N VAL A 105 -2.08 11.32 -11.55
CA VAL A 105 -3.53 11.11 -11.62
C VAL A 105 -4.16 11.53 -10.29
N GLU A 106 -5.14 12.42 -10.36
CA GLU A 106 -5.88 12.81 -9.16
C GLU A 106 -6.86 11.70 -8.79
N LEU A 107 -6.77 11.26 -7.55
CA LEU A 107 -7.64 10.22 -7.01
C LEU A 107 -8.52 10.81 -5.92
N THR A 108 -9.72 10.29 -5.81
CA THR A 108 -10.66 10.65 -4.75
C THR A 108 -10.97 9.40 -3.95
N ARG A 109 -10.93 9.52 -2.63
CA ARG A 109 -11.24 8.37 -1.79
C ARG A 109 -12.75 8.16 -1.78
N VAL A 110 -13.13 6.90 -1.98
CA VAL A 110 -14.51 6.48 -1.91
C VAL A 110 -14.63 5.49 -0.76
N ASP A 111 -15.68 5.60 0.02
CA ASP A 111 -15.87 4.75 1.19
C ASP A 111 -17.08 3.85 1.00
#